data_e2cc18a614ec7d46f3ef8c49421c11a5
#
_entry.id   e2cc18a614ec7d46f3ef8c49421c11a5
#
_cell.length_a   1.000
_cell.length_b   1.000
_cell.length_c   1.000
_cell.angle_alpha   90.00
_cell.angle_beta   90.00
_cell.angle_gamma   90.00
#
_symmetry.space_group_name_H-M   'P 1'
#
loop_
_entity.id
_entity.type
_entity.pdbx_description
1 polymer ?
#
loop_
_entity_poly.entity_id
_entity_poly.type
_entity_poly.pdbx_seq_one_letter_code
_entity_poly.pdbx_strand_id
1 'polypeptide(L)'
;MTREVVVVSAVRTAIGTFGGSLKDVPPTELGALVVRESLARANVQGKDVGHVVFGHVVNTEPKDMYLSRVAAINGGCAEGTPAFNVNRLCGSGLQAIVSASQAIMLGDCDIAIGGGAENMSRAPYASLATRFGARMGDTKMIDMMIGALHDPFHNIHMGVTAENVAAKYGITREMQDALALESHNRAERATAEGRFKDQIMPVMLKSKKGDVAYTTDEHFRPGCKLEDMAKLKPVFVKENGTVTAGNASGIND
;
A
#
# COMPACT_ATOMS: atom_id res chain seq x y z
N MET A 1 -16.66 -14.54 27.63
CA MET A 1 -16.57 -15.32 26.38
C MET A 1 -16.00 -14.37 25.32
N THR A 2 -14.94 -14.76 24.64
CA THR A 2 -14.41 -13.97 23.51
C THR A 2 -15.40 -14.07 22.34
N ARG A 3 -15.75 -12.94 21.76
CA ARG A 3 -16.59 -12.90 20.57
C ARG A 3 -15.81 -13.52 19.38
N GLU A 4 -16.47 -14.31 18.57
CA GLU A 4 -15.94 -14.74 17.29
C GLU A 4 -15.98 -13.58 16.29
N VAL A 5 -14.90 -13.40 15.53
CA VAL A 5 -14.81 -12.39 14.49
C VAL A 5 -14.68 -13.08 13.14
N VAL A 6 -15.55 -12.73 12.21
CA VAL A 6 -15.57 -13.28 10.85
C VAL A 6 -15.42 -12.18 9.82
N VAL A 7 -14.80 -12.49 8.67
CA VAL A 7 -14.69 -11.60 7.53
C VAL A 7 -15.88 -11.84 6.59
N VAL A 8 -16.70 -10.83 6.40
CA VAL A 8 -17.91 -10.92 5.57
C VAL A 8 -17.75 -10.31 4.18
N SER A 9 -16.71 -9.50 3.99
CA SER A 9 -16.35 -8.92 2.68
C SER A 9 -14.86 -8.64 2.62
N ALA A 10 -14.27 -8.81 1.43
CA ALA A 10 -12.89 -8.41 1.14
C ALA A 10 -12.83 -7.86 -0.28
N VAL A 11 -12.23 -6.68 -0.43
CA VAL A 11 -12.16 -5.96 -1.70
C VAL A 11 -10.87 -5.15 -1.77
N ARG A 12 -10.32 -5.00 -2.96
CA ARG A 12 -9.17 -4.14 -3.23
C ARG A 12 -9.30 -3.43 -4.59
N THR A 13 -8.55 -2.37 -4.77
CA THR A 13 -8.25 -1.84 -6.10
C THR A 13 -7.18 -2.69 -6.79
N ALA A 14 -7.02 -2.55 -8.09
CA ALA A 14 -5.80 -2.99 -8.74
C ALA A 14 -4.62 -2.13 -8.26
N ILE A 15 -3.42 -2.72 -8.22
CA ILE A 15 -2.20 -2.07 -7.75
C ILE A 15 -1.54 -1.34 -8.91
N GLY A 16 -1.33 -0.02 -8.75
CA GLY A 16 -0.60 0.81 -9.68
C GLY A 16 0.91 0.73 -9.51
N THR A 17 1.67 1.01 -10.56
CA THR A 17 3.11 1.24 -10.48
C THR A 17 3.43 2.68 -10.14
N PHE A 18 4.63 2.93 -9.65
CA PHE A 18 5.13 4.30 -9.43
C PHE A 18 5.04 5.14 -10.70
N GLY A 19 4.36 6.27 -10.64
CA GLY A 19 4.08 7.13 -11.79
C GLY A 19 3.09 6.53 -12.80
N GLY A 20 2.41 5.42 -12.45
CA GLY A 20 1.45 4.72 -13.30
C GLY A 20 0.03 5.28 -13.26
N SER A 21 -0.94 4.39 -13.49
CA SER A 21 -2.34 4.78 -13.69
C SER A 21 -2.98 5.45 -12.48
N LEU A 22 -2.58 5.09 -11.26
CA LEU A 22 -3.15 5.62 -10.01
C LEU A 22 -2.42 6.84 -9.46
N LYS A 23 -1.32 7.30 -10.07
CA LYS A 23 -0.45 8.36 -9.53
C LYS A 23 -1.17 9.65 -9.09
N ASP A 24 -2.27 9.98 -9.74
CA ASP A 24 -3.02 11.23 -9.48
C ASP A 24 -4.24 10.99 -8.57
N VAL A 25 -4.53 9.76 -8.18
CA VAL A 25 -5.69 9.41 -7.35
C VAL A 25 -5.33 9.52 -5.86
N PRO A 26 -5.99 10.39 -5.09
CA PRO A 26 -5.72 10.52 -3.65
C PRO A 26 -5.99 9.22 -2.89
N PRO A 27 -5.17 8.84 -1.90
CA PRO A 27 -5.42 7.64 -1.10
C PRO A 27 -6.76 7.70 -0.34
N THR A 28 -7.25 8.89 0.02
CA THR A 28 -8.58 9.07 0.62
C THR A 28 -9.71 8.69 -0.33
N GLU A 29 -9.54 8.90 -1.64
CA GLU A 29 -10.52 8.49 -2.65
C GLU A 29 -10.49 6.96 -2.84
N LEU A 30 -9.31 6.36 -2.97
CA LEU A 30 -9.16 4.91 -3.04
C LEU A 30 -9.77 4.24 -1.80
N GLY A 31 -9.51 4.77 -0.60
CA GLY A 31 -10.10 4.29 0.64
C GLY A 31 -11.63 4.36 0.64
N ALA A 32 -12.21 5.48 0.19
CA ALA A 32 -13.66 5.64 0.11
C ALA A 32 -14.32 4.66 -0.87
N LEU A 33 -13.67 4.40 -2.00
CA LEU A 33 -14.15 3.44 -2.99
C LEU A 33 -14.22 2.03 -2.40
N VAL A 34 -13.17 1.56 -1.75
CA VAL A 34 -13.14 0.20 -1.16
C VAL A 34 -14.08 0.08 0.04
N VAL A 35 -14.28 1.13 0.85
CA VAL A 35 -15.30 1.13 1.91
C VAL A 35 -16.69 0.94 1.32
N ARG A 36 -17.06 1.71 0.31
CA ARG A 36 -18.38 1.62 -0.34
C ARG A 36 -18.63 0.24 -0.93
N GLU A 37 -17.66 -0.28 -1.65
CA GLU A 37 -17.75 -1.60 -2.26
C GLU A 37 -17.83 -2.72 -1.22
N SER A 38 -17.04 -2.63 -0.13
CA SER A 38 -17.09 -3.60 0.97
C SER A 38 -18.47 -3.65 1.62
N LEU A 39 -19.08 -2.50 1.88
CA LEU A 39 -20.43 -2.41 2.43
C LEU A 39 -21.47 -3.03 1.49
N ALA A 40 -21.39 -2.72 0.19
CA ALA A 40 -22.29 -3.26 -0.81
C ALA A 40 -22.20 -4.79 -0.89
N ARG A 41 -20.99 -5.35 -0.96
CA ARG A 41 -20.78 -6.81 -1.03
C ARG A 41 -21.23 -7.54 0.23
N ALA A 42 -21.03 -6.93 1.40
CA ALA A 42 -21.46 -7.47 2.68
C ALA A 42 -22.97 -7.31 2.93
N ASN A 43 -23.68 -6.54 2.10
CA ASN A 43 -25.06 -6.11 2.35
C ASN A 43 -25.22 -5.43 3.73
N VAL A 44 -24.24 -4.61 4.13
CA VAL A 44 -24.20 -3.87 5.40
C VAL A 44 -24.52 -2.40 5.14
N GLN A 45 -25.37 -1.83 5.98
CA GLN A 45 -25.65 -0.39 5.93
C GLN A 45 -24.54 0.39 6.60
N GLY A 46 -24.08 1.49 6.01
CA GLY A 46 -23.00 2.29 6.59
C GLY A 46 -23.26 2.79 8.02
N LYS A 47 -24.53 2.97 8.40
CA LYS A 47 -24.93 3.35 9.77
C LYS A 47 -24.66 2.27 10.82
N ASP A 48 -24.55 1.01 10.40
CA ASP A 48 -24.33 -0.14 11.28
C ASP A 48 -22.84 -0.39 11.54
N VAL A 49 -21.95 0.33 10.84
CA VAL A 49 -20.49 0.27 11.06
C VAL A 49 -20.13 1.07 12.30
N GLY A 50 -19.65 0.37 13.32
CA GLY A 50 -19.27 0.99 14.59
C GLY A 50 -17.82 1.43 14.67
N HIS A 51 -16.94 0.99 13.75
CA HIS A 51 -15.53 1.41 13.75
C HIS A 51 -14.85 1.23 12.39
N VAL A 52 -13.95 2.16 12.04
CA VAL A 52 -13.15 2.08 10.80
C VAL A 52 -11.67 2.34 11.11
N VAL A 53 -10.81 1.42 10.70
CA VAL A 53 -9.36 1.54 10.86
C VAL A 53 -8.68 1.35 9.50
N PHE A 54 -7.87 2.32 9.09
CA PHE A 54 -7.07 2.21 7.87
C PHE A 54 -5.59 2.38 8.15
N GLY A 55 -4.79 1.50 7.53
CA GLY A 55 -3.35 1.66 7.45
C GLY A 55 -2.98 2.75 6.45
N HIS A 56 -2.10 3.65 6.87
CA HIS A 56 -1.56 4.71 6.02
C HIS A 56 -0.22 5.18 6.57
N VAL A 57 0.77 5.36 5.71
CA VAL A 57 2.14 5.65 6.13
C VAL A 57 2.56 7.06 5.74
N VAL A 58 2.41 7.45 4.47
CA VAL A 58 2.90 8.72 3.94
C VAL A 58 1.74 9.60 3.55
N ASN A 59 1.49 10.66 4.33
CA ASN A 59 0.46 11.64 3.99
C ASN A 59 0.86 12.39 2.73
N THR A 60 0.05 12.31 1.68
CA THR A 60 0.28 12.95 0.38
C THR A 60 -0.30 14.36 0.32
N GLU A 61 -1.32 14.59 1.14
CA GLU A 61 -2.01 15.88 1.32
C GLU A 61 -2.60 15.99 2.73
N PRO A 62 -3.04 17.19 3.19
CA PRO A 62 -3.53 17.37 4.56
C PRO A 62 -4.72 16.48 4.95
N LYS A 63 -5.57 16.08 3.99
CA LYS A 63 -6.72 15.19 4.26
C LYS A 63 -6.30 13.79 4.70
N ASP A 64 -5.11 13.35 4.31
CA ASP A 64 -4.61 12.00 4.62
C ASP A 64 -4.36 11.81 6.12
N MET A 65 -4.13 12.89 6.87
CA MET A 65 -4.09 12.85 8.33
C MET A 65 -5.38 12.29 8.94
N TYR A 66 -6.48 12.36 8.19
CA TYR A 66 -7.80 11.87 8.54
C TYR A 66 -8.27 10.75 7.59
N LEU A 67 -7.34 10.03 6.94
CA LEU A 67 -7.65 9.10 5.86
C LEU A 67 -8.79 8.14 6.22
N SER A 68 -8.72 7.46 7.36
CA SER A 68 -9.77 6.53 7.81
C SER A 68 -11.13 7.21 7.94
N ARG A 69 -11.13 8.42 8.52
CA ARG A 69 -12.35 9.19 8.70
C ARG A 69 -12.93 9.65 7.37
N VAL A 70 -12.10 10.18 6.48
CA VAL A 70 -12.51 10.63 5.14
C VAL A 70 -13.01 9.44 4.31
N ALA A 71 -12.30 8.31 4.33
CA ALA A 71 -12.70 7.09 3.65
C ALA A 71 -14.04 6.55 4.19
N ALA A 72 -14.23 6.54 5.51
CA ALA A 72 -15.47 6.11 6.15
C ALA A 72 -16.67 6.93 5.68
N ILE A 73 -16.60 8.25 5.82
CA ILE A 73 -17.71 9.15 5.48
C ILE A 73 -18.01 9.14 3.98
N ASN A 74 -16.99 9.31 3.14
CA ASN A 74 -17.16 9.31 1.68
C ASN A 74 -17.53 7.92 1.15
N GLY A 75 -17.21 6.86 1.89
CA GLY A 75 -17.61 5.49 1.61
C GLY A 75 -19.03 5.14 2.02
N GLY A 76 -19.72 6.01 2.80
CA GLY A 76 -21.12 5.87 3.16
C GLY A 76 -21.38 5.46 4.61
N CYS A 77 -20.36 5.44 5.48
CA CYS A 77 -20.55 5.26 6.92
C CYS A 77 -21.23 6.50 7.54
N ALA A 78 -21.86 6.33 8.70
CA ALA A 78 -22.50 7.41 9.42
C ALA A 78 -21.50 8.44 9.96
N GLU A 79 -21.91 9.68 10.12
CA GLU A 79 -21.08 10.74 10.70
C GLU A 79 -20.62 10.43 12.13
N GLY A 80 -21.39 9.64 12.87
CA GLY A 80 -21.04 9.20 14.21
C GLY A 80 -20.02 8.05 14.28
N THR A 81 -19.68 7.41 13.13
CA THR A 81 -18.75 6.26 13.10
C THR A 81 -17.33 6.71 13.47
N PRO A 82 -16.73 6.20 14.56
CA PRO A 82 -15.35 6.52 14.92
C PRO A 82 -14.37 5.89 13.92
N ALA A 83 -13.26 6.58 13.69
CA ALA A 83 -12.22 6.10 12.79
C ALA A 83 -10.85 6.62 13.19
N PHE A 84 -9.79 5.83 12.99
CA PHE A 84 -8.41 6.26 13.16
C PHE A 84 -7.46 5.63 12.14
N ASN A 85 -6.38 6.35 11.83
CA ASN A 85 -5.28 5.83 11.02
C ASN A 85 -4.31 5.04 11.90
N VAL A 86 -3.75 3.96 11.37
CA VAL A 86 -2.65 3.23 12.00
C VAL A 86 -1.44 3.24 11.07
N ASN A 87 -0.28 3.52 11.64
CA ASN A 87 1.01 3.43 10.94
C ASN A 87 1.90 2.40 11.64
N ARG A 88 2.14 1.29 10.96
CA ARG A 88 3.11 0.25 11.30
C ARG A 88 3.93 -0.09 10.06
N LEU A 89 4.25 0.94 9.26
CA LEU A 89 4.91 0.84 7.96
C LEU A 89 4.25 -0.24 7.08
N CYS A 90 5.01 -1.13 6.45
CA CYS A 90 4.49 -2.17 5.55
C CYS A 90 3.44 -3.11 6.20
N GLY A 91 3.36 -3.16 7.54
CA GLY A 91 2.38 -3.92 8.31
C GLY A 91 1.09 -3.18 8.63
N SER A 92 0.91 -1.93 8.18
CA SER A 92 -0.21 -1.07 8.58
C SER A 92 -1.58 -1.64 8.20
N GLY A 93 -1.73 -2.16 6.99
CA GLY A 93 -2.98 -2.75 6.53
C GLY A 93 -3.40 -3.96 7.37
N LEU A 94 -2.47 -4.87 7.67
CA LEU A 94 -2.74 -5.99 8.56
C LEU A 94 -3.05 -5.52 9.99
N GLN A 95 -2.30 -4.53 10.51
CA GLN A 95 -2.57 -3.97 11.83
C GLN A 95 -3.96 -3.33 11.90
N ALA A 96 -4.42 -2.69 10.83
CA ALA A 96 -5.76 -2.12 10.77
C ALA A 96 -6.85 -3.21 10.93
N ILE A 97 -6.69 -4.35 10.26
CA ILE A 97 -7.60 -5.50 10.41
C ILE A 97 -7.56 -6.03 11.85
N VAL A 98 -6.38 -6.19 12.42
CA VAL A 98 -6.22 -6.62 13.83
C VAL A 98 -6.92 -5.66 14.78
N SER A 99 -6.71 -4.35 14.61
CA SER A 99 -7.31 -3.33 15.48
C SER A 99 -8.84 -3.27 15.33
N ALA A 100 -9.36 -3.39 14.12
CA ALA A 100 -10.79 -3.50 13.87
C ALA A 100 -11.40 -4.76 14.53
N SER A 101 -10.71 -5.90 14.42
CA SER A 101 -11.11 -7.16 15.08
C SER A 101 -11.10 -7.03 16.60
N GLN A 102 -10.11 -6.35 17.19
CA GLN A 102 -10.04 -6.10 18.61
C GLN A 102 -11.21 -5.27 19.13
N ALA A 103 -11.66 -4.25 18.38
CA ALA A 103 -12.84 -3.45 18.74
C ALA A 103 -14.10 -4.34 18.83
N ILE A 104 -14.28 -5.28 17.91
CA ILE A 104 -15.39 -6.25 17.95
C ILE A 104 -15.24 -7.21 19.15
N MET A 105 -14.04 -7.75 19.37
CA MET A 105 -13.78 -8.69 20.47
C MET A 105 -14.03 -8.06 21.86
N LEU A 106 -13.70 -6.78 22.02
CA LEU A 106 -13.92 -6.01 23.24
C LEU A 106 -15.39 -5.58 23.42
N GLY A 107 -16.19 -5.65 22.37
CA GLY A 107 -17.60 -5.26 22.42
C GLY A 107 -17.85 -3.77 22.17
N ASP A 108 -16.86 -3.04 21.67
CA ASP A 108 -16.99 -1.64 21.29
C ASP A 108 -17.94 -1.46 20.11
N CYS A 109 -17.98 -2.46 19.22
CA CYS A 109 -18.89 -2.51 18.07
C CYS A 109 -19.14 -3.97 17.61
N ASP A 110 -20.16 -4.16 16.78
CA ASP A 110 -20.47 -5.47 16.17
C ASP A 110 -19.94 -5.59 14.74
N ILE A 111 -19.79 -4.47 14.04
CA ILE A 111 -19.28 -4.39 12.66
C ILE A 111 -18.17 -3.35 12.59
N ALA A 112 -17.05 -3.73 12.02
CA ALA A 112 -15.91 -2.84 11.81
C ALA A 112 -15.31 -3.04 10.40
N ILE A 113 -14.64 -2.00 9.90
CA ILE A 113 -13.88 -2.05 8.64
C ILE A 113 -12.40 -1.88 8.97
N GLY A 114 -11.59 -2.85 8.55
CA GLY A 114 -10.14 -2.78 8.58
C GLY A 114 -9.56 -2.78 7.17
N GLY A 115 -8.73 -1.82 6.84
CA GLY A 115 -8.15 -1.71 5.50
C GLY A 115 -6.88 -0.86 5.45
N GLY A 116 -6.58 -0.32 4.30
CA GLY A 116 -5.47 0.61 4.09
C GLY A 116 -5.53 1.24 2.70
N ALA A 117 -4.90 2.39 2.56
CA ALA A 117 -4.70 3.03 1.28
C ALA A 117 -3.37 3.78 1.27
N GLU A 118 -2.62 3.64 0.18
CA GLU A 118 -1.34 4.31 -0.02
C GLU A 118 -1.21 4.73 -1.47
N ASN A 119 -0.57 5.86 -1.71
CA ASN A 119 -0.15 6.28 -3.04
C ASN A 119 1.26 6.83 -2.94
N MET A 120 2.25 6.01 -3.27
CA MET A 120 3.66 6.37 -3.10
C MET A 120 4.13 7.37 -4.17
N SER A 121 3.47 7.42 -5.33
CA SER A 121 3.74 8.42 -6.37
C SER A 121 3.44 9.85 -5.91
N ARG A 122 2.54 10.03 -4.95
CA ARG A 122 2.14 11.33 -4.40
C ARG A 122 2.93 11.73 -3.16
N ALA A 123 3.87 10.92 -2.70
CA ALA A 123 4.64 11.20 -1.51
C ALA A 123 5.32 12.59 -1.59
N PRO A 124 5.16 13.46 -0.58
CA PRO A 124 5.66 14.82 -0.63
C PRO A 124 7.13 14.91 -0.31
N TYR A 125 7.71 16.05 -0.68
CA TYR A 125 8.98 16.51 -0.14
C TYR A 125 8.74 17.47 1.03
N ALA A 126 9.44 17.27 2.14
CA ALA A 126 9.33 18.10 3.34
C ALA A 126 10.56 18.98 3.52
N SER A 127 10.36 20.22 3.89
CA SER A 127 11.43 21.12 4.33
C SER A 127 11.29 21.44 5.82
N LEU A 128 12.28 21.06 6.62
CA LEU A 128 12.28 21.30 8.07
C LEU A 128 12.64 22.74 8.43
N ALA A 129 13.35 23.46 7.55
CA ALA A 129 13.86 24.80 7.82
C ALA A 129 12.86 25.93 7.50
N THR A 130 11.85 25.68 6.65
CA THR A 130 11.05 26.78 6.07
C THR A 130 9.97 27.32 7.00
N ARG A 131 9.52 26.60 8.02
CA ARG A 131 8.45 27.06 8.94
C ARG A 131 8.81 28.37 9.66
N PHE A 132 10.06 28.53 10.05
CA PHE A 132 10.55 29.72 10.74
C PHE A 132 11.44 30.60 9.85
N GLY A 133 11.44 30.37 8.53
CA GLY A 133 12.25 31.05 7.54
C GLY A 133 13.68 30.52 7.49
N ALA A 134 14.13 30.09 6.34
CA ALA A 134 15.54 29.83 6.08
C ALA A 134 16.28 31.17 5.96
N ARG A 135 16.91 31.62 7.03
CA ARG A 135 17.47 32.99 7.12
C ARG A 135 18.64 33.24 6.17
N MET A 136 19.51 32.23 5.97
CA MET A 136 20.71 32.35 5.16
C MET A 136 21.19 30.96 4.72
N GLY A 137 21.63 30.83 3.48
CA GLY A 137 22.13 29.61 2.89
C GLY A 137 21.02 28.71 2.30
N ASP A 138 21.44 27.57 1.75
CA ASP A 138 20.56 26.60 1.10
C ASP A 138 19.68 25.86 2.10
N THR A 139 18.47 25.49 1.68
CA THR A 139 17.59 24.58 2.42
C THR A 139 17.43 23.26 1.68
N LYS A 140 17.38 22.17 2.44
CA LYS A 140 17.19 20.82 1.90
C LYS A 140 15.71 20.45 1.89
N MET A 141 15.29 19.75 0.85
CA MET A 141 14.03 19.04 0.78
C MET A 141 14.29 17.55 1.06
N ILE A 142 13.47 16.96 1.92
CA ILE A 142 13.54 15.54 2.29
C ILE A 142 12.44 14.81 1.52
N ASP A 143 12.81 13.79 0.76
CA ASP A 143 11.85 12.88 0.13
C ASP A 143 11.23 12.01 1.19
N MET A 144 9.92 12.18 1.44
CA MET A 144 9.19 11.43 2.48
C MET A 144 8.95 9.97 2.10
N MET A 145 8.91 9.66 0.80
CA MET A 145 8.84 8.26 0.34
C MET A 145 10.14 7.53 0.66
N ILE A 146 11.27 8.11 0.30
CA ILE A 146 12.59 7.55 0.64
C ILE A 146 12.78 7.50 2.16
N GLY A 147 12.30 8.52 2.89
CA GLY A 147 12.32 8.53 4.35
C GLY A 147 11.59 7.33 4.98
N ALA A 148 10.44 6.95 4.42
CA ALA A 148 9.69 5.78 4.90
C ALA A 148 10.39 4.44 4.59
N LEU A 149 11.32 4.42 3.64
CA LEU A 149 12.10 3.24 3.25
C LEU A 149 13.47 3.13 3.95
N HIS A 150 13.77 4.05 4.88
CA HIS A 150 15.01 4.03 5.66
C HIS A 150 14.78 3.57 7.10
N ASP A 151 15.70 2.77 7.59
CA ASP A 151 15.80 2.45 9.01
C ASP A 151 16.23 3.70 9.80
N PRO A 152 15.44 4.14 10.81
CA PRO A 152 15.75 5.37 11.52
C PRO A 152 16.92 5.26 12.49
N PHE A 153 17.36 4.07 12.85
CA PHE A 153 18.45 3.84 13.80
C PHE A 153 19.82 3.83 13.12
N HIS A 154 19.93 3.20 11.96
CA HIS A 154 21.18 3.06 11.22
C HIS A 154 21.24 3.93 9.95
N ASN A 155 20.11 4.56 9.61
CA ASN A 155 19.95 5.41 8.42
C ASN A 155 20.34 4.68 7.12
N ILE A 156 19.91 3.43 6.99
CA ILE A 156 20.12 2.60 5.81
C ILE A 156 18.80 2.30 5.11
N HIS A 157 18.83 2.25 3.79
CA HIS A 157 17.67 1.87 3.00
C HIS A 157 17.29 0.39 3.24
N MET A 158 16.00 0.06 3.16
CA MET A 158 15.51 -1.32 3.34
C MET A 158 16.15 -2.32 2.36
N GLY A 159 16.59 -1.87 1.18
CA GLY A 159 17.39 -2.69 0.27
C GLY A 159 18.74 -3.13 0.85
N VAL A 160 19.40 -2.26 1.63
CA VAL A 160 20.63 -2.64 2.37
C VAL A 160 20.29 -3.64 3.48
N THR A 161 19.16 -3.50 4.14
CA THR A 161 18.66 -4.49 5.11
C THR A 161 18.45 -5.85 4.44
N ALA A 162 17.92 -5.88 3.21
CA ALA A 162 17.76 -7.10 2.43
C ALA A 162 19.12 -7.74 2.09
N GLU A 163 20.13 -6.95 1.71
CA GLU A 163 21.51 -7.45 1.50
C GLU A 163 22.09 -8.04 2.80
N ASN A 164 21.88 -7.38 3.94
CA ASN A 164 22.33 -7.88 5.24
C ASN A 164 21.67 -9.23 5.60
N VAL A 165 20.38 -9.38 5.30
CA VAL A 165 19.65 -10.64 5.50
C VAL A 165 20.19 -11.71 4.57
N ALA A 166 20.42 -11.38 3.29
CA ALA A 166 20.98 -12.30 2.31
C ALA A 166 22.36 -12.82 2.77
N ALA A 167 23.24 -11.92 3.18
CA ALA A 167 24.57 -12.28 3.68
C ALA A 167 24.49 -13.14 4.94
N LYS A 168 23.64 -12.78 5.91
CA LYS A 168 23.49 -13.49 7.18
C LYS A 168 23.02 -14.93 7.01
N TYR A 169 22.11 -15.17 6.06
CA TYR A 169 21.46 -16.47 5.86
C TYR A 169 21.97 -17.22 4.63
N GLY A 170 23.00 -16.72 3.95
CA GLY A 170 23.55 -17.36 2.74
C GLY A 170 22.60 -17.43 1.56
N ILE A 171 21.70 -16.44 1.42
CA ILE A 171 20.73 -16.38 0.33
C ILE A 171 21.43 -15.77 -0.89
N THR A 172 21.60 -16.57 -1.94
CA THR A 172 22.34 -16.13 -3.12
C THR A 172 21.48 -15.27 -4.05
N ARG A 173 22.11 -14.59 -4.99
CA ARG A 173 21.45 -13.82 -6.05
C ARG A 173 20.52 -14.70 -6.87
N GLU A 174 20.95 -15.89 -7.23
CA GLU A 174 20.18 -16.85 -8.03
C GLU A 174 18.92 -17.32 -7.29
N MET A 175 19.01 -17.54 -5.98
CA MET A 175 17.85 -17.89 -5.16
C MET A 175 16.82 -16.76 -5.15
N GLN A 176 17.26 -15.51 -5.04
CA GLN A 176 16.40 -14.32 -5.06
C GLN A 176 15.74 -14.14 -6.42
N ASP A 177 16.51 -14.23 -7.51
CA ASP A 177 15.99 -14.10 -8.86
C ASP A 177 15.01 -15.22 -9.22
N ALA A 178 15.27 -16.46 -8.79
CA ALA A 178 14.34 -17.58 -8.99
C ALA A 178 13.00 -17.37 -8.27
N LEU A 179 13.01 -16.89 -7.03
CA LEU A 179 11.81 -16.57 -6.27
C LEU A 179 11.03 -15.42 -6.94
N ALA A 180 11.72 -14.37 -7.37
CA ALA A 180 11.10 -13.22 -8.01
C ALA A 180 10.47 -13.61 -9.36
N LEU A 181 11.15 -14.42 -10.18
CA LEU A 181 10.59 -14.96 -11.41
C LEU A 181 9.32 -15.77 -11.16
N GLU A 182 9.37 -16.69 -10.19
CA GLU A 182 8.18 -17.50 -9.83
C GLU A 182 7.04 -16.61 -9.33
N SER A 183 7.34 -15.53 -8.60
CA SER A 183 6.34 -14.56 -8.15
C SER A 183 5.66 -13.85 -9.34
N HIS A 184 6.41 -13.39 -10.32
CA HIS A 184 5.86 -12.81 -11.56
C HIS A 184 5.00 -13.83 -12.32
N ASN A 185 5.49 -15.07 -12.50
CA ASN A 185 4.76 -16.14 -13.18
C ASN A 185 3.45 -16.49 -12.47
N ARG A 186 3.44 -16.49 -11.13
CA ARG A 186 2.22 -16.72 -10.34
C ARG A 186 1.21 -15.60 -10.53
N ALA A 187 1.66 -14.34 -10.51
CA ALA A 187 0.78 -13.18 -10.71
C ALA A 187 0.20 -13.17 -12.13
N GLU A 188 1.02 -13.45 -13.16
CA GLU A 188 0.59 -13.56 -14.54
C GLU A 188 -0.48 -14.65 -14.70
N ARG A 189 -0.20 -15.87 -14.23
CA ARG A 189 -1.13 -16.99 -14.28
C ARG A 189 -2.43 -16.69 -13.54
N ALA A 190 -2.34 -16.17 -12.32
CA ALA A 190 -3.53 -15.84 -11.52
C ALA A 190 -4.40 -14.77 -12.19
N THR A 191 -3.78 -13.78 -12.84
CA THR A 191 -4.47 -12.75 -13.61
C THR A 191 -5.14 -13.34 -14.85
N ALA A 192 -4.43 -14.17 -15.62
CA ALA A 192 -4.96 -14.82 -16.82
C ALA A 192 -6.13 -15.78 -16.49
N GLU A 193 -6.05 -16.49 -15.38
CA GLU A 193 -7.12 -17.38 -14.88
C GLU A 193 -8.27 -16.62 -14.20
N GLY A 194 -8.18 -15.30 -14.07
CA GLY A 194 -9.23 -14.48 -13.46
C GLY A 194 -9.37 -14.63 -11.94
N ARG A 195 -8.35 -15.15 -11.24
CA ARG A 195 -8.40 -15.40 -9.78
C ARG A 195 -8.60 -14.15 -8.93
N PHE A 196 -8.22 -12.98 -9.47
CA PHE A 196 -8.39 -11.69 -8.80
C PHE A 196 -9.68 -10.97 -9.15
N LYS A 197 -10.47 -11.50 -10.11
CA LYS A 197 -11.65 -10.82 -10.65
C LYS A 197 -12.68 -10.45 -9.58
N ASP A 198 -12.89 -11.35 -8.63
CA ASP A 198 -13.84 -11.14 -7.54
C ASP A 198 -13.30 -10.25 -6.41
N GLN A 199 -12.00 -10.00 -6.38
CA GLN A 199 -11.34 -9.15 -5.37
C GLN A 199 -11.22 -7.71 -5.84
N ILE A 200 -10.88 -7.52 -7.12
CA ILE A 200 -10.59 -6.20 -7.68
C ILE A 200 -11.88 -5.49 -8.06
N MET A 201 -12.06 -4.31 -7.48
CA MET A 201 -13.09 -3.38 -7.93
C MET A 201 -12.50 -2.38 -8.94
N PRO A 202 -13.25 -1.93 -9.95
CA PRO A 202 -12.77 -0.96 -10.90
C PRO A 202 -12.59 0.43 -10.26
N VAL A 203 -11.48 1.08 -10.54
CA VAL A 203 -11.28 2.52 -10.29
C VAL A 203 -11.52 3.26 -11.60
N MET A 204 -12.46 4.19 -11.63
CA MET A 204 -12.78 4.96 -12.82
C MET A 204 -11.82 6.14 -12.97
N LEU A 205 -10.92 6.05 -13.95
CA LEU A 205 -9.93 7.09 -14.23
C LEU A 205 -10.48 8.04 -15.32
N LYS A 206 -10.46 9.33 -15.02
CA LYS A 206 -10.87 10.35 -15.97
C LYS A 206 -9.86 10.50 -17.11
N SER A 207 -10.32 10.48 -18.34
CA SER A 207 -9.50 10.79 -19.50
C SER A 207 -10.21 11.75 -20.46
N LYS A 208 -9.43 12.38 -21.35
CA LYS A 208 -9.98 13.29 -22.38
C LYS A 208 -10.94 12.57 -23.36
N LYS A 209 -10.88 11.24 -23.42
CA LYS A 209 -11.72 10.42 -24.33
C LYS A 209 -12.88 9.73 -23.60
N GLY A 210 -13.10 10.06 -22.33
CA GLY A 210 -14.08 9.42 -21.45
C GLY A 210 -13.41 8.63 -20.31
N ASP A 211 -14.21 8.22 -19.33
CA ASP A 211 -13.70 7.51 -18.16
C ASP A 211 -13.28 6.08 -18.55
N VAL A 212 -12.15 5.62 -18.00
CA VAL A 212 -11.58 4.29 -18.23
C VAL A 212 -11.54 3.53 -16.92
N ALA A 213 -12.08 2.31 -16.91
CA ALA A 213 -12.02 1.43 -15.75
C ALA A 213 -10.61 0.83 -15.60
N TYR A 214 -9.96 1.09 -14.48
CA TYR A 214 -8.70 0.49 -14.10
C TYR A 214 -8.97 -0.73 -13.23
N THR A 215 -8.59 -1.92 -13.73
CA THR A 215 -8.98 -3.22 -13.14
C THR A 215 -7.86 -4.25 -13.09
N THR A 216 -6.65 -3.91 -13.53
CA THR A 216 -5.55 -4.87 -13.65
C THR A 216 -4.31 -4.37 -12.94
N ASP A 217 -3.68 -5.24 -12.14
CA ASP A 217 -2.41 -4.95 -11.48
C ASP A 217 -1.31 -4.66 -12.51
N GLU A 218 -0.59 -3.54 -12.36
CA GLU A 218 0.42 -3.08 -13.33
C GLU A 218 1.83 -3.63 -13.06
N HIS A 219 2.11 -4.08 -11.83
CA HIS A 219 3.50 -4.27 -11.40
C HIS A 219 4.15 -5.54 -11.97
N PHE A 220 3.43 -6.67 -12.03
CA PHE A 220 4.03 -7.90 -12.51
C PHE A 220 4.37 -7.79 -14.01
N ARG A 221 5.41 -8.50 -14.45
CA ARG A 221 5.92 -8.47 -15.83
C ARG A 221 5.60 -9.77 -16.53
N PRO A 222 4.60 -9.79 -17.43
CA PRO A 222 4.27 -10.98 -18.21
C PRO A 222 5.45 -11.46 -19.07
N GLY A 223 5.62 -12.77 -19.12
CA GLY A 223 6.68 -13.38 -19.94
C GLY A 223 8.10 -13.13 -19.41
N CYS A 224 8.28 -12.71 -18.16
CA CYS A 224 9.60 -12.52 -17.55
C CYS A 224 10.42 -13.81 -17.57
N LYS A 225 11.74 -13.70 -17.78
CA LYS A 225 12.67 -14.83 -17.85
C LYS A 225 13.83 -14.63 -16.89
N LEU A 226 14.41 -15.74 -16.45
CA LEU A 226 15.56 -15.72 -15.53
C LEU A 226 16.77 -14.99 -16.14
N GLU A 227 16.99 -15.14 -17.44
CA GLU A 227 18.08 -14.48 -18.16
C GLU A 227 17.95 -12.95 -18.16
N ASP A 228 16.72 -12.43 -18.08
CA ASP A 228 16.48 -10.98 -18.01
C ASP A 228 16.76 -10.45 -16.59
N MET A 229 16.44 -11.21 -15.57
CA MET A 229 16.80 -10.87 -14.19
C MET A 229 18.31 -10.93 -13.94
N ALA A 230 18.98 -11.94 -14.47
CA ALA A 230 20.42 -12.12 -14.33
C ALA A 230 21.25 -10.94 -14.90
N LYS A 231 20.72 -10.22 -15.91
CA LYS A 231 21.35 -9.03 -16.49
C LYS A 231 21.28 -7.78 -15.61
N LEU A 232 20.39 -7.78 -14.61
CA LEU A 232 20.18 -6.61 -13.76
C LEU A 232 21.34 -6.42 -12.78
N LYS A 233 21.76 -5.16 -12.65
CA LYS A 233 22.85 -4.80 -11.72
C LYS A 233 22.33 -4.64 -10.29
N PRO A 234 23.15 -4.96 -9.28
CA PRO A 234 22.84 -4.64 -7.89
C PRO A 234 22.59 -3.13 -7.71
N VAL A 235 21.60 -2.79 -6.88
CA VAL A 235 21.16 -1.40 -6.69
C VAL A 235 21.79 -0.79 -5.43
N PHE A 236 21.87 -1.55 -4.33
CA PHE A 236 22.22 -1.02 -3.01
C PHE A 236 23.68 -1.24 -2.63
N VAL A 237 24.26 -2.38 -2.98
CA VAL A 237 25.66 -2.73 -2.77
C VAL A 237 26.30 -2.99 -4.13
N LYS A 238 27.29 -2.16 -4.50
CA LYS A 238 27.87 -2.22 -5.85
C LYS A 238 28.69 -3.47 -6.11
N GLU A 239 29.50 -3.89 -5.11
CA GLU A 239 30.35 -5.06 -5.21
C GLU A 239 29.72 -6.24 -4.50
N ASN A 240 29.49 -7.34 -5.21
CA ASN A 240 28.85 -8.55 -4.70
C ASN A 240 27.43 -8.36 -4.13
N GLY A 241 26.74 -7.26 -4.47
CA GLY A 241 25.35 -7.06 -4.11
C GLY A 241 24.43 -8.05 -4.82
N THR A 242 23.33 -8.38 -4.17
CA THR A 242 22.37 -9.39 -4.66
C THR A 242 20.99 -8.81 -4.99
N VAL A 243 20.63 -7.66 -4.40
CA VAL A 243 19.34 -7.02 -4.57
C VAL A 243 19.32 -6.14 -5.81
N THR A 244 18.38 -6.40 -6.71
CA THR A 244 18.22 -5.70 -7.99
C THR A 244 16.81 -5.17 -8.16
N ALA A 245 16.57 -4.38 -9.21
CA ALA A 245 15.22 -3.94 -9.58
C ALA A 245 14.27 -5.11 -9.97
N GLY A 246 14.81 -6.29 -10.28
CA GLY A 246 14.01 -7.47 -10.63
C GLY A 246 13.57 -8.32 -9.45
N ASN A 247 14.34 -8.31 -8.36
CA ASN A 247 14.08 -9.13 -7.19
C ASN A 247 13.74 -8.32 -5.92
N ALA A 248 13.67 -6.99 -6.02
CA ALA A 248 13.20 -6.10 -4.95
C ALA A 248 11.70 -5.85 -5.04
N SER A 249 11.09 -5.47 -3.92
CA SER A 249 9.73 -4.96 -3.89
C SER A 249 9.61 -3.66 -4.70
N GLY A 250 8.53 -3.50 -5.44
CA GLY A 250 8.26 -2.26 -6.17
C GLY A 250 7.79 -1.12 -5.28
N ILE A 251 7.86 0.09 -5.84
CA ILE A 251 7.15 1.27 -5.33
C ILE A 251 5.82 1.31 -6.07
N ASN A 252 4.72 1.34 -5.33
CA ASN A 252 3.38 1.13 -5.88
C ASN A 252 2.36 2.14 -5.34
N ASP A 253 1.24 2.21 -6.06
CA ASP A 253 0.09 3.05 -5.74
C ASP A 253 -1.17 2.21 -5.52
#